data_263bae53af356ce36e46b059508cc3c4
#
_entry.id   263bae53af356ce36e46b059508cc3c4
#
_cell.length_a   1.000
_cell.length_b   1.000
_cell.length_c   1.000
_cell.angle_alpha   90.00
_cell.angle_beta   90.00
_cell.angle_gamma   90.00
#
_symmetry.space_group_name_H-M   'P 1'
#
loop_
_entity.id
_entity.type
_entity.pdbx_description
1 polymer ?
#
loop_
_entity_poly.entity_id
_entity_poly.type
_entity_poly.pdbx_seq_one_letter_code
_entity_poly.pdbx_strand_id
1 'polypeptide(L)'
;MSFQLDKKQRVKEILKCGKDPSYFLNNYARISHPMHGLILFDTYQFQDELLKDFNDYRFNVILKARQLGISTITAGYIVWMMLFHRDKAILVMATKFATAGNLVKKVKNIMRNIPDWLKIATITVDNRTSFELSNGSSIKAASTSGDAGRSEALSLLVLDEAAHIEGLEDLWTGLYPTLSTGGRCIALSTPNGVGNWFHKACTDAESGANNFNLTTLPWDVHPDRDEGWYDKETRNMSKRQIAQELACNFNTSGETVIDPGCMEWLLSGVVEPKYRTGFDRNFWIWEEFNASCSYLMVADVARGDGADYSTFHIIKLETLEIVGEYQGKPTLDMFANMLNQVGREYGGCMLVVENNNVGYSVLDKLMEFGYPNVYHSIKSTHEYIEQYQAETRNSAVPGFTTSMKTRPLIVAKLEEFIRNKLIKVYSSRTINELKTFIWKNGKPQAMKGYHDDLTMALAIACWVRDTALQANTRELNYQRAFVDAIITTKRTMNTQIK
;
A
#
# COMPACT_ATOMS: atom_id res chain seq x y z
N MET A 1 -10.31 -42.29 -33.36
CA MET A 1 -9.35 -42.75 -34.38
C MET A 1 -8.02 -42.06 -34.17
N SER A 2 -6.98 -42.73 -33.69
CA SER A 2 -5.64 -42.19 -33.59
C SER A 2 -5.02 -42.20 -34.99
N PHE A 3 -5.03 -41.07 -35.69
CA PHE A 3 -4.21 -40.93 -36.89
C PHE A 3 -2.75 -41.10 -36.48
N GLN A 4 -2.13 -42.27 -36.81
CA GLN A 4 -0.69 -42.42 -36.67
C GLN A 4 0.00 -41.53 -37.70
N LEU A 5 0.49 -40.38 -37.22
CA LEU A 5 1.30 -39.48 -38.03
C LEU A 5 2.55 -40.22 -38.54
N ASP A 6 2.85 -40.12 -39.82
CA ASP A 6 4.11 -40.60 -40.38
C ASP A 6 5.31 -39.76 -39.88
N LYS A 7 6.53 -40.24 -40.07
CA LYS A 7 7.75 -39.59 -39.58
C LYS A 7 7.89 -38.15 -40.11
N LYS A 8 7.50 -37.88 -41.34
CA LYS A 8 7.59 -36.54 -41.97
C LYS A 8 6.53 -35.59 -41.40
N GLN A 9 5.35 -36.11 -41.13
CA GLN A 9 4.24 -35.40 -40.48
C GLN A 9 4.62 -35.03 -39.03
N ARG A 10 5.20 -35.96 -38.25
CA ARG A 10 5.66 -35.69 -36.87
C ARG A 10 6.69 -34.59 -36.82
N VAL A 11 7.67 -34.56 -37.72
CA VAL A 11 8.66 -33.51 -37.79
C VAL A 11 8.00 -32.12 -38.05
N LYS A 12 7.03 -32.06 -38.99
CA LYS A 12 6.30 -30.84 -39.26
C LYS A 12 5.51 -30.34 -38.02
N GLU A 13 4.87 -31.26 -37.32
CA GLU A 13 4.10 -30.96 -36.11
C GLU A 13 5.03 -30.51 -34.96
N ILE A 14 6.18 -31.11 -34.76
CA ILE A 14 7.20 -30.69 -33.79
C ILE A 14 7.64 -29.23 -34.10
N LEU A 15 7.88 -28.94 -35.38
CA LEU A 15 8.28 -27.57 -35.79
C LEU A 15 7.18 -26.54 -35.58
N LYS A 16 5.90 -26.88 -35.79
CA LYS A 16 4.76 -26.00 -35.49
C LYS A 16 4.64 -25.76 -33.99
N CYS A 17 4.66 -26.85 -33.21
CA CYS A 17 4.58 -26.77 -31.74
C CYS A 17 5.74 -25.93 -31.16
N GLY A 18 6.95 -26.06 -31.70
CA GLY A 18 8.11 -25.31 -31.22
C GLY A 18 8.05 -23.80 -31.55
N LYS A 19 7.27 -23.42 -32.55
CA LYS A 19 7.09 -22.00 -32.93
C LYS A 19 5.97 -21.31 -32.17
N ASP A 20 4.93 -22.05 -31.76
CA ASP A 20 3.70 -21.49 -31.21
C ASP A 20 3.27 -22.27 -29.96
N PRO A 21 3.39 -21.67 -28.76
CA PRO A 21 2.96 -22.30 -27.53
C PRO A 21 1.44 -22.53 -27.48
N SER A 22 0.60 -21.65 -28.05
CA SER A 22 -0.85 -21.84 -28.10
C SER A 22 -1.20 -23.06 -28.95
N TYR A 23 -0.56 -23.20 -30.12
CA TYR A 23 -0.75 -24.38 -30.97
C TYR A 23 -0.39 -25.67 -30.24
N PHE A 24 0.75 -25.67 -29.53
CA PHE A 24 1.18 -26.84 -28.75
C PHE A 24 0.17 -27.19 -27.66
N LEU A 25 -0.30 -26.21 -26.88
CA LEU A 25 -1.20 -26.47 -25.77
C LEU A 25 -2.56 -26.97 -26.25
N ASN A 26 -3.15 -26.30 -27.23
CA ASN A 26 -4.48 -26.64 -27.73
C ASN A 26 -4.56 -28.04 -28.42
N ASN A 27 -3.45 -28.48 -29.00
CA ASN A 27 -3.47 -29.75 -29.75
C ASN A 27 -2.91 -30.93 -28.96
N TYR A 28 -1.98 -30.74 -28.02
CA TYR A 28 -1.21 -31.86 -27.45
C TYR A 28 -1.08 -31.83 -25.92
N ALA A 29 -1.29 -30.69 -25.25
CA ALA A 29 -1.21 -30.64 -23.80
C ALA A 29 -2.50 -31.16 -23.16
N ARG A 30 -2.36 -31.85 -22.04
CA ARG A 30 -3.49 -32.32 -21.23
C ARG A 30 -3.35 -31.79 -19.81
N ILE A 31 -4.46 -31.35 -19.24
CA ILE A 31 -4.55 -30.80 -17.88
C ILE A 31 -5.55 -31.61 -17.04
N SER A 32 -5.36 -31.57 -15.72
CA SER A 32 -6.33 -32.14 -14.78
C SER A 32 -7.42 -31.11 -14.48
N HIS A 33 -8.65 -31.43 -14.86
CA HIS A 33 -9.84 -30.66 -14.52
C HIS A 33 -10.52 -31.29 -13.29
N PRO A 34 -10.98 -30.49 -12.28
CA PRO A 34 -11.58 -31.04 -11.06
C PRO A 34 -12.80 -31.95 -11.31
N MET A 35 -13.62 -31.65 -12.30
CA MET A 35 -14.87 -32.39 -12.59
C MET A 35 -14.71 -33.42 -13.73
N HIS A 36 -13.81 -33.15 -14.69
CA HIS A 36 -13.71 -33.94 -15.93
C HIS A 36 -12.44 -34.78 -16.01
N GLY A 37 -11.60 -34.79 -14.96
CA GLY A 37 -10.35 -35.56 -14.95
C GLY A 37 -9.32 -34.98 -15.93
N LEU A 38 -8.69 -35.85 -16.72
CA LEU A 38 -7.65 -35.48 -17.67
C LEU A 38 -8.29 -35.08 -19.00
N ILE A 39 -8.25 -33.76 -19.33
CA ILE A 39 -8.80 -33.21 -20.58
C ILE A 39 -7.73 -32.59 -21.44
N LEU A 40 -8.00 -32.37 -22.73
CA LEU A 40 -7.19 -31.53 -23.60
C LEU A 40 -7.20 -30.09 -23.08
N PHE A 41 -6.08 -29.41 -23.18
CA PHE A 41 -6.01 -28.01 -22.76
C PHE A 41 -6.54 -27.09 -23.87
N ASP A 42 -7.85 -26.91 -23.91
CA ASP A 42 -8.52 -25.96 -24.78
C ASP A 42 -8.41 -24.58 -24.10
N THR A 43 -7.60 -23.68 -24.69
CA THR A 43 -7.31 -22.39 -24.10
C THR A 43 -8.39 -21.35 -24.44
N TYR A 44 -8.68 -20.47 -23.50
CA TYR A 44 -9.51 -19.29 -23.76
C TYR A 44 -8.72 -18.19 -24.47
N GLN A 45 -9.40 -17.29 -25.15
CA GLN A 45 -8.77 -16.20 -25.90
C GLN A 45 -7.81 -15.37 -25.04
N PHE A 46 -8.21 -14.97 -23.83
CA PHE A 46 -7.34 -14.22 -22.91
C PHE A 46 -6.09 -14.99 -22.46
N GLN A 47 -6.15 -16.34 -22.47
CA GLN A 47 -4.99 -17.18 -22.18
C GLN A 47 -4.04 -17.27 -23.38
N ASP A 48 -4.55 -17.28 -24.60
CA ASP A 48 -3.73 -17.22 -25.83
C ASP A 48 -3.03 -15.87 -25.95
N GLU A 49 -3.71 -14.77 -25.61
CA GLU A 49 -3.11 -13.45 -25.54
C GLU A 49 -1.97 -13.41 -24.50
N LEU A 50 -2.15 -14.01 -23.33
CA LEU A 50 -1.07 -14.13 -22.34
C LEU A 50 0.12 -14.94 -22.83
N LEU A 51 -0.10 -16.03 -23.55
CA LEU A 51 1.00 -16.83 -24.13
C LEU A 51 1.82 -16.02 -25.14
N LYS A 52 1.16 -15.17 -25.90
CA LYS A 52 1.81 -14.23 -26.79
C LYS A 52 2.61 -13.20 -25.98
N ASP A 53 2.03 -12.61 -24.95
CA ASP A 53 2.71 -11.65 -24.07
C ASP A 53 3.93 -12.25 -23.39
N PHE A 54 3.86 -13.51 -22.89
CA PHE A 54 5.01 -14.22 -22.33
C PHE A 54 6.15 -14.40 -23.33
N ASN A 55 5.84 -14.44 -24.61
CA ASN A 55 6.81 -14.60 -25.68
C ASN A 55 7.37 -13.25 -26.15
N ASP A 56 6.52 -12.23 -26.25
CA ASP A 56 6.88 -10.94 -26.79
C ASP A 56 7.59 -10.05 -25.76
N TYR A 57 7.16 -10.09 -24.50
CA TYR A 57 7.70 -9.26 -23.43
C TYR A 57 8.61 -10.05 -22.48
N ARG A 58 9.71 -9.41 -22.08
CA ARG A 58 10.68 -10.01 -21.15
C ARG A 58 10.16 -10.11 -19.73
N PHE A 59 9.43 -9.11 -19.28
CA PHE A 59 8.84 -9.02 -17.94
C PHE A 59 7.33 -8.86 -18.04
N ASN A 60 6.59 -9.74 -17.39
CA ASN A 60 5.14 -9.72 -17.37
C ASN A 60 4.64 -9.66 -15.93
N VAL A 61 3.71 -8.75 -15.63
CA VAL A 61 2.97 -8.68 -14.39
C VAL A 61 1.48 -8.87 -14.67
N ILE A 62 0.87 -9.88 -14.06
CA ILE A 62 -0.51 -10.29 -14.33
C ILE A 62 -1.34 -10.10 -13.05
N LEU A 63 -2.17 -9.08 -13.06
CA LEU A 63 -3.19 -8.82 -12.05
C LEU A 63 -4.45 -9.57 -12.44
N LYS A 64 -4.81 -10.58 -11.67
CA LYS A 64 -5.85 -11.54 -12.07
C LYS A 64 -6.92 -11.75 -11.00
N ALA A 65 -8.12 -12.09 -11.40
CA ALA A 65 -9.12 -12.74 -10.56
C ALA A 65 -8.75 -14.20 -10.28
N ARG A 66 -9.39 -14.80 -9.29
CA ARG A 66 -9.24 -16.23 -8.99
C ARG A 66 -9.82 -17.11 -10.08
N GLN A 67 -9.24 -18.34 -10.18
CA GLN A 67 -9.74 -19.45 -11.01
C GLN A 67 -9.87 -19.13 -12.52
N LEU A 68 -9.01 -18.24 -13.05
CA LEU A 68 -8.90 -17.97 -14.49
C LEU A 68 -7.92 -18.92 -15.20
N GLY A 69 -7.38 -19.92 -14.52
CA GLY A 69 -6.45 -20.88 -15.09
C GLY A 69 -5.02 -20.36 -15.32
N ILE A 70 -4.67 -19.15 -14.82
CA ILE A 70 -3.40 -18.49 -15.13
C ILE A 70 -2.18 -19.29 -14.66
N SER A 71 -2.18 -19.89 -13.47
CA SER A 71 -1.09 -20.80 -13.05
C SER A 71 -1.01 -22.07 -13.92
N THR A 72 -2.11 -22.47 -14.57
CA THR A 72 -2.12 -23.65 -15.47
C THR A 72 -1.55 -23.29 -16.85
N ILE A 73 -1.92 -22.12 -17.39
CA ILE A 73 -1.35 -21.65 -18.66
C ILE A 73 0.16 -21.35 -18.51
N THR A 74 0.57 -20.80 -17.37
CA THR A 74 1.99 -20.61 -17.02
C THR A 74 2.75 -21.93 -16.98
N ALA A 75 2.15 -22.98 -16.37
CA ALA A 75 2.74 -24.32 -16.39
C ALA A 75 2.85 -24.88 -17.81
N GLY A 76 1.86 -24.65 -18.66
CA GLY A 76 1.89 -25.02 -20.08
C GLY A 76 3.01 -24.33 -20.85
N TYR A 77 3.18 -23.03 -20.65
CA TYR A 77 4.28 -22.24 -21.22
C TYR A 77 5.66 -22.75 -20.77
N ILE A 78 5.79 -23.10 -19.49
CA ILE A 78 7.01 -23.71 -18.95
C ILE A 78 7.34 -25.01 -19.66
N VAL A 79 6.34 -25.91 -19.83
CA VAL A 79 6.54 -27.17 -20.57
C VAL A 79 6.99 -26.91 -21.98
N TRP A 80 6.34 -25.97 -22.68
CA TRP A 80 6.74 -25.58 -24.03
C TRP A 80 8.19 -25.08 -24.06
N MET A 81 8.57 -24.17 -23.17
CA MET A 81 9.92 -23.63 -23.08
C MET A 81 10.95 -24.73 -22.81
N MET A 82 10.70 -25.62 -21.87
CA MET A 82 11.61 -26.72 -21.49
C MET A 82 11.76 -27.76 -22.61
N LEU A 83 10.68 -28.05 -23.33
CA LEU A 83 10.65 -29.10 -24.32
C LEU A 83 11.29 -28.68 -25.65
N PHE A 84 10.93 -27.49 -26.13
CA PHE A 84 11.33 -27.02 -27.46
C PHE A 84 12.59 -26.13 -27.45
N HIS A 85 13.09 -25.73 -26.27
CA HIS A 85 14.35 -24.98 -26.13
C HIS A 85 15.32 -25.74 -25.22
N ARG A 86 16.62 -25.58 -25.47
CA ARG A 86 17.68 -26.23 -24.68
C ARG A 86 18.15 -25.32 -23.55
N ASP A 87 18.69 -25.95 -22.50
CA ASP A 87 19.42 -25.31 -21.41
C ASP A 87 18.61 -24.18 -20.73
N LYS A 88 17.31 -24.41 -20.50
CA LYS A 88 16.43 -23.46 -19.80
C LYS A 88 16.41 -23.75 -18.30
N ALA A 89 16.92 -22.79 -17.53
CA ALA A 89 16.84 -22.82 -16.06
C ALA A 89 15.63 -22.00 -15.58
N ILE A 90 14.67 -22.66 -14.93
CA ILE A 90 13.42 -22.06 -14.48
C ILE A 90 13.30 -22.14 -12.97
N LEU A 91 13.04 -20.99 -12.34
CA LEU A 91 12.79 -20.88 -10.90
C LEU A 91 11.34 -20.48 -10.65
N VAL A 92 10.68 -21.23 -9.76
CA VAL A 92 9.32 -20.92 -9.31
C VAL A 92 9.34 -20.57 -7.83
N MET A 93 8.77 -19.43 -7.49
CA MET A 93 8.60 -18.99 -6.11
C MET A 93 7.14 -18.61 -5.85
N ALA A 94 6.70 -18.79 -4.62
CA ALA A 94 5.34 -18.43 -4.18
C ALA A 94 5.38 -18.12 -2.68
N THR A 95 4.24 -17.69 -2.13
CA THR A 95 4.07 -17.42 -0.68
C THR A 95 4.57 -18.53 0.23
N LYS A 96 4.35 -19.79 -0.21
CA LYS A 96 4.80 -21.00 0.50
C LYS A 96 5.51 -21.91 -0.48
N PHE A 97 6.56 -22.59 -0.01
CA PHE A 97 7.28 -23.59 -0.80
C PHE A 97 6.37 -24.67 -1.40
N ALA A 98 5.36 -25.10 -0.63
CA ALA A 98 4.36 -26.05 -1.11
C ALA A 98 3.53 -25.52 -2.30
N THR A 99 3.22 -24.25 -2.33
CA THR A 99 2.49 -23.59 -3.44
C THR A 99 3.35 -23.55 -4.70
N ALA A 100 4.63 -23.16 -4.58
CA ALA A 100 5.58 -23.26 -5.70
C ALA A 100 5.73 -24.70 -6.21
N GLY A 101 5.79 -25.69 -5.31
CA GLY A 101 5.79 -27.11 -5.64
C GLY A 101 4.54 -27.59 -6.39
N ASN A 102 3.37 -26.98 -6.14
CA ASN A 102 2.15 -27.29 -6.88
C ASN A 102 2.24 -26.85 -8.35
N LEU A 103 2.88 -25.73 -8.64
CA LEU A 103 3.12 -25.31 -10.03
C LEU A 103 4.06 -26.29 -10.74
N VAL A 104 5.16 -26.71 -10.09
CA VAL A 104 6.05 -27.75 -10.61
C VAL A 104 5.30 -29.07 -10.85
N LYS A 105 4.37 -29.46 -9.97
CA LYS A 105 3.50 -30.65 -10.17
C LYS A 105 2.61 -30.51 -11.41
N LYS A 106 2.05 -29.32 -11.68
CA LYS A 106 1.28 -29.06 -12.91
C LYS A 106 2.16 -29.22 -14.15
N VAL A 107 3.38 -28.67 -14.17
CA VAL A 107 4.36 -28.85 -15.24
C VAL A 107 4.62 -30.32 -15.51
N LYS A 108 4.92 -31.10 -14.47
CA LYS A 108 5.13 -32.54 -14.59
C LYS A 108 3.92 -33.27 -15.13
N ASN A 109 2.73 -32.91 -14.68
CA ASN A 109 1.49 -33.56 -15.13
C ASN A 109 1.26 -33.35 -16.62
N ILE A 110 1.45 -32.10 -17.11
CA ILE A 110 1.36 -31.81 -18.55
C ILE A 110 2.44 -32.59 -19.31
N MET A 111 3.69 -32.55 -18.87
CA MET A 111 4.82 -33.23 -19.53
C MET A 111 4.64 -34.73 -19.64
N ARG A 112 4.06 -35.41 -18.63
CA ARG A 112 3.80 -36.82 -18.63
C ARG A 112 2.71 -37.24 -19.63
N ASN A 113 1.75 -36.35 -19.89
CA ASN A 113 0.54 -36.63 -20.67
C ASN A 113 0.59 -36.15 -22.11
N ILE A 114 1.70 -35.56 -22.59
CA ILE A 114 1.90 -35.31 -24.01
C ILE A 114 2.18 -36.60 -24.77
N PRO A 115 1.85 -36.69 -26.07
CA PRO A 115 2.12 -37.87 -26.88
C PRO A 115 3.62 -38.25 -26.89
N ASP A 116 3.92 -39.56 -26.84
CA ASP A 116 5.32 -40.03 -26.77
C ASP A 116 6.19 -39.58 -27.94
N TRP A 117 5.60 -39.50 -29.14
CA TRP A 117 6.34 -39.01 -30.32
C TRP A 117 6.74 -37.51 -30.24
N LEU A 118 6.08 -36.75 -29.35
CA LEU A 118 6.37 -35.31 -29.12
C LEU A 118 7.34 -35.11 -27.96
N LYS A 119 7.64 -36.14 -27.16
CA LYS A 119 8.64 -36.11 -26.08
C LYS A 119 10.05 -36.12 -26.66
N ILE A 120 10.48 -34.97 -27.21
CA ILE A 120 11.79 -34.81 -27.84
C ILE A 120 12.96 -34.71 -26.84
N ALA A 121 12.66 -34.65 -25.54
CA ALA A 121 13.61 -34.77 -24.44
C ALA A 121 13.05 -35.74 -23.38
N THR A 122 13.92 -36.53 -22.75
CA THR A 122 13.57 -37.46 -21.69
C THR A 122 13.78 -36.86 -20.32
N ILE A 123 13.05 -37.34 -19.34
CA ILE A 123 13.17 -36.94 -17.94
C ILE A 123 14.44 -37.58 -17.36
N THR A 124 15.33 -36.74 -16.79
CA THR A 124 16.58 -37.16 -16.14
C THR A 124 16.52 -37.06 -14.63
N VAL A 125 15.81 -36.04 -14.11
CA VAL A 125 15.57 -35.86 -12.67
C VAL A 125 14.07 -35.63 -12.44
N ASP A 126 13.49 -36.34 -11.47
CA ASP A 126 12.07 -36.22 -11.11
C ASP A 126 11.93 -36.22 -9.58
N ASN A 127 12.27 -35.13 -8.93
CA ASN A 127 12.10 -34.94 -7.50
C ASN A 127 10.77 -34.22 -7.20
N ARG A 128 10.30 -34.29 -5.97
CA ARG A 128 9.01 -33.65 -5.58
C ARG A 128 8.88 -32.18 -6.02
N THR A 129 9.98 -31.42 -6.00
CA THR A 129 10.02 -29.97 -6.20
C THR A 129 10.98 -29.53 -7.31
N SER A 130 11.63 -30.48 -8.00
CA SER A 130 12.49 -30.23 -9.15
C SER A 130 12.25 -31.24 -10.26
N PHE A 131 12.63 -30.87 -11.48
CA PHE A 131 12.41 -31.65 -12.67
C PHE A 131 13.42 -31.22 -13.75
N GLU A 132 14.11 -32.21 -14.35
CA GLU A 132 15.13 -31.95 -15.37
C GLU A 132 14.91 -32.80 -16.60
N LEU A 133 15.28 -32.28 -17.75
CA LEU A 133 15.21 -32.92 -19.04
C LEU A 133 16.61 -33.18 -19.62
N SER A 134 16.74 -34.22 -20.47
CA SER A 134 17.98 -34.59 -21.15
C SER A 134 18.53 -33.50 -22.09
N ASN A 135 17.76 -32.47 -22.43
CA ASN A 135 18.22 -31.32 -23.22
C ASN A 135 18.82 -30.17 -22.35
N GLY A 136 19.09 -30.42 -21.06
CA GLY A 136 19.67 -29.48 -20.13
C GLY A 136 18.66 -28.52 -19.47
N SER A 137 17.36 -28.59 -19.85
CA SER A 137 16.34 -27.73 -19.25
C SER A 137 15.90 -28.25 -17.87
N SER A 138 15.78 -27.34 -16.90
CA SER A 138 15.40 -27.66 -15.51
C SER A 138 14.39 -26.68 -14.95
N ILE A 139 13.58 -27.16 -14.01
CA ILE A 139 12.69 -26.33 -13.18
C ILE A 139 12.84 -26.73 -11.73
N LYS A 140 12.89 -25.75 -10.85
CA LYS A 140 12.86 -25.96 -9.40
C LYS A 140 11.93 -25.00 -8.69
N ALA A 141 11.25 -25.46 -7.65
CA ALA A 141 10.59 -24.62 -6.68
C ALA A 141 11.60 -24.16 -5.63
N ALA A 142 11.50 -22.91 -5.19
CA ALA A 142 12.30 -22.37 -4.09
C ALA A 142 11.42 -21.69 -3.06
N SER A 143 11.93 -21.61 -1.83
CA SER A 143 11.34 -20.82 -0.77
C SER A 143 11.69 -19.34 -0.97
N THR A 144 10.93 -18.47 -0.32
CA THR A 144 11.17 -17.02 -0.28
C THR A 144 12.27 -16.61 0.72
N SER A 145 13.08 -17.54 1.22
CA SER A 145 14.25 -17.23 2.07
C SER A 145 15.36 -16.59 1.26
N GLY A 146 16.06 -15.62 1.87
CA GLY A 146 16.95 -14.64 1.24
C GLY A 146 18.06 -15.11 0.29
N ASP A 147 18.44 -16.40 0.28
CA ASP A 147 19.50 -16.94 -0.59
C ASP A 147 18.99 -17.80 -1.76
N ALA A 148 17.66 -17.98 -1.85
CA ALA A 148 17.08 -18.81 -2.88
C ALA A 148 17.21 -18.17 -4.27
N GLY A 149 17.90 -18.85 -5.18
CA GLY A 149 17.99 -18.46 -6.60
C GLY A 149 19.10 -17.48 -6.97
N ARG A 150 19.91 -16.99 -6.04
CA ARG A 150 20.99 -16.01 -6.30
C ARG A 150 22.21 -16.57 -7.03
N SER A 151 22.36 -17.88 -7.11
CA SER A 151 23.59 -18.55 -7.58
C SER A 151 23.58 -18.98 -9.04
N GLU A 152 22.46 -18.85 -9.76
CA GLU A 152 22.33 -19.37 -11.13
C GLU A 152 21.70 -18.34 -12.05
N ALA A 153 22.18 -18.27 -13.31
CA ALA A 153 21.52 -17.49 -14.34
C ALA A 153 20.20 -18.15 -14.73
N LEU A 154 19.10 -17.40 -14.63
CA LEU A 154 17.75 -17.90 -14.89
C LEU A 154 17.29 -17.56 -16.31
N SER A 155 16.68 -18.52 -16.99
CA SER A 155 15.93 -18.27 -18.24
C SER A 155 14.53 -17.73 -17.97
N LEU A 156 13.90 -18.20 -16.87
CA LEU A 156 12.58 -17.75 -16.46
C LEU A 156 12.46 -17.79 -14.93
N LEU A 157 12.01 -16.68 -14.35
CA LEU A 157 11.54 -16.57 -12.97
C LEU A 157 10.01 -16.48 -12.97
N VAL A 158 9.35 -17.34 -12.19
CA VAL A 158 7.91 -17.27 -11.96
C VAL A 158 7.63 -16.94 -10.50
N LEU A 159 6.90 -15.87 -10.27
CA LEU A 159 6.44 -15.42 -8.95
C LEU A 159 4.92 -15.64 -8.89
N ASP A 160 4.49 -16.77 -8.31
CA ASP A 160 3.07 -17.11 -8.16
C ASP A 160 2.54 -16.52 -6.83
N GLU A 161 1.37 -15.90 -6.87
CA GLU A 161 0.76 -15.15 -5.76
C GLU A 161 1.70 -14.04 -5.24
N ALA A 162 2.31 -13.29 -6.16
CA ALA A 162 3.37 -12.32 -5.88
C ALA A 162 2.98 -11.22 -4.89
N ALA A 163 1.71 -10.76 -4.89
CA ALA A 163 1.21 -9.77 -3.93
C ALA A 163 1.20 -10.26 -2.48
N HIS A 164 1.24 -11.59 -2.28
CA HIS A 164 1.20 -12.22 -0.97
C HIS A 164 2.58 -12.68 -0.47
N ILE A 165 3.65 -12.49 -1.26
CA ILE A 165 5.02 -12.84 -0.86
C ILE A 165 5.57 -11.72 0.04
N GLU A 166 5.81 -12.04 1.30
CA GLU A 166 6.43 -11.11 2.25
C GLU A 166 7.89 -10.82 1.87
N GLY A 167 8.29 -9.53 1.93
CA GLY A 167 9.66 -9.12 1.63
C GLY A 167 10.09 -9.31 0.17
N LEU A 168 9.15 -9.40 -0.78
CA LEU A 168 9.46 -9.60 -2.20
C LEU A 168 10.32 -8.48 -2.77
N GLU A 169 10.28 -7.27 -2.24
CA GLU A 169 11.12 -6.14 -2.67
C GLU A 169 12.61 -6.41 -2.42
N ASP A 170 12.94 -6.90 -1.22
CA ASP A 170 14.32 -7.28 -0.87
C ASP A 170 14.78 -8.51 -1.66
N LEU A 171 13.85 -9.47 -1.86
CA LEU A 171 14.10 -10.68 -2.64
C LEU A 171 14.33 -10.35 -4.12
N TRP A 172 13.54 -9.45 -4.70
CA TRP A 172 13.66 -9.00 -6.09
C TRP A 172 15.02 -8.36 -6.36
N THR A 173 15.53 -7.57 -5.42
CA THR A 173 16.87 -6.97 -5.51
C THR A 173 17.97 -8.02 -5.68
N GLY A 174 17.81 -9.19 -5.03
CA GLY A 174 18.74 -10.32 -5.18
C GLY A 174 18.49 -11.20 -6.41
N LEU A 175 17.25 -11.27 -6.89
CA LEU A 175 16.87 -12.11 -8.04
C LEU A 175 17.06 -11.42 -9.39
N TYR A 176 16.83 -10.10 -9.46
CA TYR A 176 16.92 -9.35 -10.70
C TYR A 176 18.27 -9.53 -11.45
N PRO A 177 19.43 -9.53 -10.77
CA PRO A 177 20.72 -9.78 -11.44
C PRO A 177 20.79 -11.15 -12.13
N THR A 178 20.10 -12.18 -11.63
CA THR A 178 20.10 -13.52 -12.25
C THR A 178 19.40 -13.57 -13.60
N LEU A 179 18.60 -12.55 -13.90
CA LEU A 179 17.91 -12.35 -15.18
C LEU A 179 18.72 -11.50 -16.17
N SER A 180 19.87 -10.94 -15.77
CA SER A 180 20.65 -9.97 -16.57
C SER A 180 21.09 -10.51 -17.93
N THR A 181 21.29 -11.82 -18.05
CA THR A 181 21.71 -12.49 -19.31
C THR A 181 20.57 -12.74 -20.31
N GLY A 182 19.44 -12.03 -20.16
CA GLY A 182 18.27 -12.17 -21.06
C GLY A 182 17.14 -13.02 -20.47
N GLY A 183 17.21 -13.37 -19.18
CA GLY A 183 16.15 -14.07 -18.47
C GLY A 183 14.84 -13.29 -18.40
N ARG A 184 13.72 -13.99 -18.28
CA ARG A 184 12.35 -13.46 -18.26
C ARG A 184 11.75 -13.56 -16.87
N CYS A 185 10.72 -12.76 -16.59
CA CYS A 185 9.93 -12.86 -15.37
C CYS A 185 8.44 -12.87 -15.68
N ILE A 186 7.71 -13.74 -14.99
CA ILE A 186 6.25 -13.77 -14.95
C ILE A 186 5.84 -13.66 -13.48
N ALA A 187 5.29 -12.51 -13.09
CA ALA A 187 4.72 -12.29 -11.77
C ALA A 187 3.19 -12.26 -11.88
N LEU A 188 2.51 -13.14 -11.15
CA LEU A 188 1.05 -13.23 -11.21
C LEU A 188 0.45 -13.28 -9.80
N SER A 189 -0.66 -12.56 -9.60
CA SER A 189 -1.36 -12.54 -8.31
C SER A 189 -2.78 -11.98 -8.42
N THR A 190 -3.64 -12.32 -7.44
CA THR A 190 -4.74 -11.44 -7.04
C THR A 190 -4.17 -10.26 -6.26
N PRO A 191 -4.86 -9.10 -6.18
CA PRO A 191 -4.40 -7.97 -5.39
C PRO A 191 -4.40 -8.31 -3.89
N ASN A 192 -3.49 -7.68 -3.13
CA ASN A 192 -3.42 -7.82 -1.68
C ASN A 192 -3.10 -6.46 -1.05
N GLY A 193 -4.02 -5.51 -1.21
CA GLY A 193 -3.82 -4.13 -0.78
C GLY A 193 -2.78 -3.38 -1.58
N VAL A 194 -2.61 -2.11 -1.26
CA VAL A 194 -1.65 -1.21 -1.89
C VAL A 194 -0.28 -1.30 -1.19
N GLY A 195 0.79 -0.82 -1.84
CA GLY A 195 2.12 -0.62 -1.25
C GLY A 195 3.06 -1.84 -1.20
N ASN A 196 2.63 -3.05 -1.57
CA ASN A 196 3.53 -4.18 -1.74
C ASN A 196 4.25 -4.11 -3.11
N TRP A 197 5.32 -4.90 -3.27
CA TRP A 197 6.10 -4.94 -4.52
C TRP A 197 5.23 -5.18 -5.76
N PHE A 198 4.23 -6.08 -5.68
CA PHE A 198 3.38 -6.41 -6.82
C PHE A 198 2.47 -5.24 -7.22
N HIS A 199 1.87 -4.54 -6.23
CA HIS A 199 1.13 -3.30 -6.48
C HIS A 199 2.00 -2.26 -7.18
N LYS A 200 3.23 -2.02 -6.66
CA LYS A 200 4.18 -1.08 -7.26
C LYS A 200 4.56 -1.49 -8.67
N ALA A 201 4.84 -2.79 -8.90
CA ALA A 201 5.15 -3.29 -10.23
C ALA A 201 4.02 -3.05 -11.24
N CYS A 202 2.74 -3.23 -10.82
CA CYS A 202 1.57 -2.93 -11.65
C CYS A 202 1.43 -1.42 -11.93
N THR A 203 1.50 -0.58 -10.89
CA THR A 203 1.34 0.89 -11.02
C THR A 203 2.44 1.51 -11.87
N ASP A 204 3.70 1.08 -11.66
CA ASP A 204 4.84 1.55 -12.44
C ASP A 204 4.76 1.06 -13.90
N ALA A 205 4.20 -0.13 -14.16
CA ALA A 205 3.96 -0.62 -15.51
C ALA A 205 2.85 0.18 -16.22
N GLU A 206 1.76 0.49 -15.52
CA GLU A 206 0.65 1.31 -16.05
C GLU A 206 1.11 2.72 -16.42
N SER A 207 1.99 3.32 -15.61
CA SER A 207 2.58 4.64 -15.88
C SER A 207 3.78 4.63 -16.83
N GLY A 208 4.27 3.46 -17.24
CA GLY A 208 5.47 3.30 -18.05
C GLY A 208 6.79 3.57 -17.30
N ALA A 209 6.76 3.58 -15.97
CA ALA A 209 7.94 3.82 -15.13
C ALA A 209 8.85 2.59 -14.99
N ASN A 210 8.37 1.40 -15.35
CA ASN A 210 9.16 0.17 -15.38
C ASN A 210 9.04 -0.55 -16.73
N ASN A 211 9.73 -1.69 -16.88
CA ASN A 211 9.74 -2.48 -18.14
C ASN A 211 8.80 -3.70 -18.09
N PHE A 212 7.88 -3.76 -17.16
CA PHE A 212 6.86 -4.81 -17.11
C PHE A 212 5.72 -4.53 -18.09
N ASN A 213 5.26 -5.58 -18.77
CA ASN A 213 3.97 -5.58 -19.46
C ASN A 213 2.89 -5.94 -18.44
N LEU A 214 1.92 -5.04 -18.22
CA LEU A 214 0.80 -5.26 -17.31
C LEU A 214 -0.39 -5.84 -18.06
N THR A 215 -0.88 -6.99 -17.59
CA THR A 215 -2.15 -7.57 -18.03
C THR A 215 -3.08 -7.68 -16.84
N THR A 216 -4.26 -7.05 -16.94
CA THR A 216 -5.31 -7.10 -15.91
C THR A 216 -6.46 -7.98 -16.37
N LEU A 217 -6.79 -8.99 -15.55
CA LEU A 217 -7.79 -10.01 -15.86
C LEU A 217 -8.84 -10.09 -14.72
N PRO A 218 -9.85 -9.24 -14.71
CA PRO A 218 -10.98 -9.34 -13.78
C PRO A 218 -11.84 -10.58 -14.08
N TRP A 219 -12.83 -10.85 -13.23
CA TRP A 219 -13.64 -12.07 -13.28
C TRP A 219 -14.41 -12.26 -14.61
N ASP A 220 -14.83 -11.17 -15.25
CA ASP A 220 -15.66 -11.11 -16.45
C ASP A 220 -14.92 -11.40 -17.76
N VAL A 221 -13.59 -11.52 -17.75
CA VAL A 221 -12.83 -11.99 -18.92
C VAL A 221 -13.10 -13.45 -19.24
N HIS A 222 -13.66 -14.20 -18.28
CA HIS A 222 -13.98 -15.62 -18.48
C HIS A 222 -15.34 -15.78 -19.18
N PRO A 223 -15.41 -16.43 -20.35
CA PRO A 223 -16.64 -16.47 -21.15
C PRO A 223 -17.84 -17.15 -20.46
N ASP A 224 -17.58 -18.04 -19.49
CA ASP A 224 -18.64 -18.75 -18.75
C ASP A 224 -19.08 -18.01 -17.48
N ARG A 225 -18.64 -16.77 -17.27
CA ARG A 225 -18.96 -15.95 -16.10
C ARG A 225 -19.77 -14.74 -16.52
N ASP A 226 -21.06 -14.80 -16.28
CA ASP A 226 -22.02 -13.70 -16.47
C ASP A 226 -22.38 -13.04 -15.14
N GLU A 227 -23.25 -12.04 -15.17
CA GLU A 227 -23.76 -11.36 -13.98
C GLU A 227 -24.49 -12.33 -13.02
N GLY A 228 -25.19 -13.32 -13.56
CA GLY A 228 -25.87 -14.34 -12.76
C GLY A 228 -24.89 -15.24 -11.99
N TRP A 229 -23.75 -15.57 -12.60
CA TRP A 229 -22.64 -16.22 -11.93
C TRP A 229 -22.06 -15.31 -10.84
N TYR A 230 -21.82 -14.03 -11.16
CA TYR A 230 -21.26 -13.05 -10.22
C TYR A 230 -22.16 -12.88 -8.99
N ASP A 231 -23.45 -12.68 -9.16
CA ASP A 231 -24.42 -12.53 -8.08
C ASP A 231 -24.48 -13.77 -7.17
N LYS A 232 -24.35 -14.95 -7.74
CA LYS A 232 -24.35 -16.20 -6.99
C LYS A 232 -23.09 -16.39 -6.19
N GLU A 233 -21.93 -16.13 -6.80
CA GLU A 233 -20.61 -16.31 -6.19
C GLU A 233 -20.36 -15.27 -5.06
N THR A 234 -20.83 -14.03 -5.26
CA THR A 234 -20.57 -12.94 -4.31
C THR A 234 -21.49 -12.89 -3.10
N ARG A 235 -22.58 -13.68 -3.07
CA ARG A 235 -23.59 -13.65 -1.98
C ARG A 235 -23.00 -13.84 -0.58
N ASN A 236 -21.95 -14.62 -0.46
CA ASN A 236 -21.29 -14.92 0.81
C ASN A 236 -19.92 -14.25 0.95
N MET A 237 -19.61 -13.29 0.07
CA MET A 237 -18.32 -12.59 0.05
C MET A 237 -18.48 -11.16 0.59
N SER A 238 -17.53 -10.71 1.41
CA SER A 238 -17.42 -9.31 1.78
C SER A 238 -16.96 -8.48 0.57
N LYS A 239 -17.22 -7.15 0.60
CA LYS A 239 -16.73 -6.20 -0.43
C LYS A 239 -15.22 -6.33 -0.64
N ARG A 240 -14.45 -6.52 0.43
CA ARG A 240 -13.00 -6.75 0.37
C ARG A 240 -12.66 -8.03 -0.38
N GLN A 241 -13.35 -9.14 -0.10
CA GLN A 241 -13.13 -10.41 -0.80
C GLN A 241 -13.47 -10.29 -2.27
N ILE A 242 -14.56 -9.63 -2.63
CA ILE A 242 -14.94 -9.37 -4.03
C ILE A 242 -13.85 -8.57 -4.74
N ALA A 243 -13.39 -7.49 -4.13
CA ALA A 243 -12.33 -6.64 -4.68
C ALA A 243 -11.02 -7.41 -4.89
N GLN A 244 -10.64 -8.25 -3.93
CA GLN A 244 -9.42 -9.04 -3.97
C GLN A 244 -9.51 -10.22 -4.94
N GLU A 245 -10.60 -10.97 -4.88
CA GLU A 245 -10.67 -12.27 -5.54
C GLU A 245 -11.26 -12.19 -6.96
N LEU A 246 -12.05 -11.15 -7.24
CA LEU A 246 -12.80 -11.02 -8.50
C LEU A 246 -12.48 -9.73 -9.28
N ALA A 247 -12.49 -8.58 -8.60
CA ALA A 247 -12.49 -7.28 -9.28
C ALA A 247 -11.08 -6.70 -9.54
N CYS A 248 -10.01 -7.38 -9.15
CA CYS A 248 -8.63 -6.90 -9.34
C CYS A 248 -8.37 -5.49 -8.72
N ASN A 249 -9.04 -5.17 -7.60
CA ASN A 249 -8.98 -3.85 -6.99
C ASN A 249 -8.02 -3.84 -5.78
N PHE A 250 -6.89 -3.14 -5.90
CA PHE A 250 -5.91 -3.02 -4.82
C PHE A 250 -6.43 -2.22 -3.64
N ASN A 251 -7.13 -1.13 -3.86
CA ASN A 251 -7.55 -0.19 -2.81
C ASN A 251 -8.50 -0.85 -1.80
N THR A 252 -9.40 -1.69 -2.26
CA THR A 252 -10.41 -2.35 -1.42
C THR A 252 -9.92 -3.69 -0.86
N SER A 253 -8.85 -4.27 -1.38
CA SER A 253 -8.35 -5.60 -1.00
C SER A 253 -7.44 -5.61 0.25
N GLY A 254 -6.96 -4.44 0.71
CA GLY A 254 -6.02 -4.29 1.83
C GLY A 254 -6.68 -4.18 3.21
N GLU A 255 -5.86 -4.25 4.27
CA GLU A 255 -6.23 -3.93 5.66
C GLU A 255 -6.01 -2.43 5.95
N THR A 256 -6.51 -1.55 5.07
CA THR A 256 -6.38 -0.11 5.25
C THR A 256 -7.18 0.36 6.47
N VAL A 257 -6.64 1.33 7.21
CA VAL A 257 -7.33 1.94 8.35
C VAL A 257 -8.57 2.70 7.87
N ILE A 258 -8.46 3.36 6.71
CA ILE A 258 -9.55 4.13 6.13
C ILE A 258 -10.31 3.27 5.11
N ASP A 259 -11.63 3.26 5.24
CA ASP A 259 -12.53 2.56 4.30
C ASP A 259 -12.37 3.10 2.87
N PRO A 260 -12.39 2.23 1.84
CA PRO A 260 -12.24 2.64 0.45
C PRO A 260 -13.24 3.70 -0.03
N GLY A 261 -14.50 3.63 0.40
CA GLY A 261 -15.49 4.65 0.04
C GLY A 261 -15.18 6.01 0.66
N CYS A 262 -14.62 6.02 1.88
CA CYS A 262 -14.12 7.22 2.51
C CYS A 262 -12.87 7.75 1.79
N MET A 263 -12.02 6.86 1.30
CA MET A 263 -10.84 7.23 0.53
C MET A 263 -11.18 7.89 -0.82
N GLU A 264 -12.18 7.37 -1.53
CA GLU A 264 -12.70 8.00 -2.76
C GLU A 264 -13.24 9.41 -2.48
N TRP A 265 -13.96 9.59 -1.38
CA TRP A 265 -14.44 10.91 -0.96
C TRP A 265 -13.26 11.86 -0.64
N LEU A 266 -12.23 11.42 0.08
CA LEU A 266 -11.04 12.23 0.34
C LEU A 266 -10.34 12.63 -0.95
N LEU A 267 -10.17 11.71 -1.89
CA LEU A 267 -9.55 11.98 -3.19
C LEU A 267 -10.31 13.03 -4.00
N SER A 268 -11.63 13.01 -3.96
CA SER A 268 -12.47 14.03 -4.62
C SER A 268 -12.33 15.43 -4.01
N GLY A 269 -11.82 15.51 -2.76
CA GLY A 269 -11.57 16.75 -2.03
C GLY A 269 -10.18 17.36 -2.23
N VAL A 270 -9.28 16.72 -3.00
CA VAL A 270 -7.93 17.24 -3.24
C VAL A 270 -7.97 18.56 -4.00
N VAL A 271 -7.27 19.56 -3.45
CA VAL A 271 -7.16 20.91 -4.05
C VAL A 271 -5.70 21.33 -4.01
N GLU A 272 -5.18 21.90 -5.09
CA GLU A 272 -3.85 22.50 -5.08
C GLU A 272 -3.75 23.67 -4.08
N PRO A 273 -2.63 23.78 -3.33
CA PRO A 273 -2.44 24.88 -2.39
C PRO A 273 -2.37 26.23 -3.10
N LYS A 274 -2.91 27.28 -2.50
CA LYS A 274 -2.78 28.65 -3.00
C LYS A 274 -1.33 29.10 -3.04
N TYR A 275 -0.57 28.72 -2.00
CA TYR A 275 0.84 29.10 -1.86
C TYR A 275 1.65 27.88 -1.42
N ARG A 276 2.90 27.87 -1.87
CA ARG A 276 3.95 26.97 -1.39
C ARG A 276 5.09 27.82 -0.90
N THR A 277 5.33 27.86 0.38
CA THR A 277 6.29 28.71 1.06
C THR A 277 7.24 27.90 1.97
N GLY A 278 8.02 28.61 2.80
CA GLY A 278 9.06 28.00 3.61
C GLY A 278 10.37 27.84 2.85
N PHE A 279 11.44 27.48 3.56
CA PHE A 279 12.79 27.37 3.05
C PHE A 279 12.89 26.41 1.84
N ASP A 280 12.17 25.30 1.90
CA ASP A 280 12.15 24.21 0.93
C ASP A 280 10.88 24.17 0.06
N ARG A 281 10.01 25.19 0.16
CA ARG A 281 8.68 25.27 -0.46
C ARG A 281 7.75 24.12 -0.06
N ASN A 282 7.98 23.47 1.05
CA ASN A 282 7.22 22.34 1.55
C ASN A 282 6.11 22.72 2.52
N PHE A 283 5.98 23.99 2.86
CA PHE A 283 4.82 24.50 3.57
C PHE A 283 3.74 24.93 2.57
N TRP A 284 2.66 24.18 2.53
CA TRP A 284 1.51 24.35 1.66
C TRP A 284 0.39 25.05 2.40
N ILE A 285 -0.20 26.10 1.82
CA ILE A 285 -1.23 26.94 2.43
C ILE A 285 -2.45 26.98 1.51
N TRP A 286 -3.62 26.60 2.03
CA TRP A 286 -4.92 26.71 1.36
C TRP A 286 -5.71 27.92 1.81
N GLU A 287 -5.60 28.35 3.06
CA GLU A 287 -6.26 29.52 3.62
C GLU A 287 -5.30 30.30 4.54
N GLU A 288 -5.27 31.61 4.39
CA GLU A 288 -4.49 32.51 5.25
C GLU A 288 -5.19 32.69 6.60
N PHE A 289 -4.43 33.22 7.57
CA PHE A 289 -4.95 33.52 8.89
C PHE A 289 -6.15 34.48 8.81
N ASN A 290 -7.20 34.17 9.55
CA ASN A 290 -8.38 35.00 9.75
C ASN A 290 -8.59 35.21 11.26
N ALA A 291 -8.52 36.46 11.72
CA ALA A 291 -8.63 36.80 13.14
C ALA A 291 -10.00 36.45 13.77
N SER A 292 -11.03 36.16 12.96
CA SER A 292 -12.34 35.71 13.44
C SER A 292 -12.44 34.23 13.66
N CYS A 293 -11.39 33.46 13.33
CA CYS A 293 -11.35 31.99 13.41
C CYS A 293 -10.30 31.54 14.44
N SER A 294 -10.51 30.34 14.97
CA SER A 294 -9.60 29.69 15.90
C SER A 294 -8.83 28.57 15.17
N TYR A 295 -7.55 28.43 15.50
CA TYR A 295 -6.69 27.47 14.85
C TYR A 295 -6.03 26.53 15.86
N LEU A 296 -5.73 25.31 15.40
CA LEU A 296 -4.95 24.31 16.08
C LEU A 296 -3.78 23.93 15.18
N MET A 297 -2.57 23.96 15.70
CA MET A 297 -1.38 23.48 15.01
C MET A 297 -0.86 22.20 15.68
N VAL A 298 -0.67 21.14 14.90
CA VAL A 298 -0.20 19.86 15.42
C VAL A 298 1.00 19.39 14.62
N ALA A 299 2.06 19.02 15.32
CA ALA A 299 3.34 18.64 14.73
C ALA A 299 3.81 17.26 15.18
N ASP A 300 4.30 16.47 14.24
CA ASP A 300 5.10 15.28 14.44
C ASP A 300 6.56 15.58 14.09
N VAL A 301 7.50 15.11 14.91
CA VAL A 301 8.90 15.54 14.87
C VAL A 301 9.83 14.39 14.54
N ALA A 302 10.54 14.49 13.42
CA ALA A 302 11.62 13.59 13.03
C ALA A 302 12.98 14.22 13.29
N ARG A 303 14.04 13.36 13.32
CA ARG A 303 15.42 13.80 13.57
C ARG A 303 16.04 14.66 12.47
N GLY A 304 15.47 14.62 11.25
CA GLY A 304 15.93 15.34 10.07
C GLY A 304 17.07 14.67 9.31
N ASP A 305 17.72 13.66 9.88
CA ASP A 305 18.82 12.90 9.28
C ASP A 305 18.42 11.47 8.83
N GLY A 306 17.19 11.08 9.10
CA GLY A 306 16.62 9.77 8.83
C GLY A 306 15.68 9.70 7.62
N ALA A 307 14.92 8.61 7.56
CA ALA A 307 13.89 8.40 6.54
C ALA A 307 12.65 9.28 6.79
N ASP A 308 12.27 9.47 8.06
CA ASP A 308 11.03 10.11 8.47
C ASP A 308 11.05 11.63 8.28
N TYR A 309 9.86 12.23 8.20
CA TYR A 309 9.67 13.66 8.00
C TYR A 309 9.20 14.35 9.27
N SER A 310 9.67 15.59 9.50
CA SER A 310 8.98 16.51 10.40
C SER A 310 7.80 17.11 9.69
N THR A 311 6.63 17.04 10.32
CA THR A 311 5.36 17.47 9.71
C THR A 311 4.56 18.32 10.66
N PHE A 312 3.72 19.20 10.12
CA PHE A 312 2.64 19.83 10.88
C PHE A 312 1.41 20.11 10.04
N HIS A 313 0.27 20.10 10.70
CA HIS A 313 -1.00 20.58 10.16
C HIS A 313 -1.47 21.82 10.91
N ILE A 314 -2.08 22.75 10.18
CA ILE A 314 -2.86 23.86 10.74
C ILE A 314 -4.32 23.62 10.41
N ILE A 315 -5.14 23.53 11.44
CA ILE A 315 -6.56 23.17 11.33
C ILE A 315 -7.40 24.33 11.84
N LYS A 316 -8.34 24.77 11.03
CA LYS A 316 -9.38 25.72 11.41
C LYS A 316 -10.46 25.00 12.21
N LEU A 317 -10.62 25.37 13.48
CA LEU A 317 -11.43 24.59 14.44
C LEU A 317 -12.93 24.64 14.16
N GLU A 318 -13.43 25.73 13.59
CA GLU A 318 -14.86 25.93 13.31
C GLU A 318 -15.37 25.00 12.19
N THR A 319 -14.53 24.72 11.20
CA THR A 319 -14.92 23.96 10.01
C THR A 319 -14.18 22.62 9.86
N LEU A 320 -13.16 22.39 10.71
CA LEU A 320 -12.24 21.25 10.66
C LEU A 320 -11.58 21.07 9.28
N GLU A 321 -11.16 22.18 8.69
CA GLU A 321 -10.42 22.22 7.44
C GLU A 321 -8.93 22.32 7.71
N ILE A 322 -8.11 21.52 7.04
CA ILE A 322 -6.66 21.68 7.04
C ILE A 322 -6.33 22.87 6.14
N VAL A 323 -5.96 24.00 6.74
CA VAL A 323 -5.65 25.23 6.02
C VAL A 323 -4.17 25.41 5.72
N GLY A 324 -3.30 24.67 6.43
CA GLY A 324 -1.87 24.65 6.20
C GLY A 324 -1.25 23.29 6.51
N GLU A 325 -0.23 22.89 5.77
CA GLU A 325 0.48 21.61 5.93
C GLU A 325 1.95 21.75 5.57
N TYR A 326 2.82 21.23 6.41
CA TYR A 326 4.25 21.11 6.16
C TYR A 326 4.71 19.66 6.22
N GLN A 327 5.63 19.29 5.33
CA GLN A 327 6.34 18.02 5.36
C GLN A 327 7.76 18.21 4.82
N GLY A 328 8.77 18.01 5.65
CA GLY A 328 10.16 18.23 5.27
C GLY A 328 11.15 17.59 6.23
N LYS A 329 12.44 17.83 6.00
CA LYS A 329 13.55 17.32 6.81
C LYS A 329 14.42 18.46 7.37
N PRO A 330 13.85 19.44 8.11
CA PRO A 330 14.61 20.50 8.74
C PRO A 330 15.41 19.93 9.93
N THR A 331 16.44 20.68 10.35
CA THR A 331 17.03 20.44 11.67
C THR A 331 16.02 20.78 12.78
N LEU A 332 16.18 20.22 13.96
CA LEU A 332 15.25 20.45 15.09
C LEU A 332 15.11 21.93 15.43
N ASP A 333 16.22 22.69 15.34
CA ASP A 333 16.26 24.14 15.58
C ASP A 333 15.45 24.92 14.54
N MET A 334 15.64 24.57 13.28
CA MET A 334 14.88 25.18 12.18
C MET A 334 13.40 24.86 12.29
N PHE A 335 13.07 23.63 12.68
CA PHE A 335 11.68 23.22 12.86
C PHE A 335 11.01 23.94 14.03
N ALA A 336 11.69 24.07 15.19
CA ALA A 336 11.18 24.82 16.33
C ALA A 336 10.95 26.31 15.98
N ASN A 337 11.88 26.94 15.25
CA ASN A 337 11.72 28.31 14.76
C ASN A 337 10.52 28.44 13.82
N MET A 338 10.35 27.50 12.90
CA MET A 338 9.21 27.47 11.96
C MET A 338 7.89 27.36 12.72
N LEU A 339 7.78 26.42 13.67
CA LEU A 339 6.58 26.24 14.50
C LEU A 339 6.26 27.51 15.29
N ASN A 340 7.28 28.16 15.90
CA ASN A 340 7.09 29.41 16.64
C ASN A 340 6.61 30.56 15.74
N GLN A 341 7.23 30.74 14.57
CA GLN A 341 6.86 31.78 13.64
C GLN A 341 5.44 31.56 13.11
N VAL A 342 5.19 30.40 12.51
CA VAL A 342 3.89 30.08 11.88
C VAL A 342 2.76 30.08 12.92
N GLY A 343 3.02 29.49 14.11
CA GLY A 343 2.01 29.51 15.18
C GLY A 343 1.63 30.93 15.63
N ARG A 344 2.60 31.85 15.67
CA ARG A 344 2.31 33.30 15.96
C ARG A 344 1.58 33.98 14.82
N GLU A 345 1.91 33.67 13.56
CA GLU A 345 1.19 34.16 12.37
C GLU A 345 -0.27 33.72 12.37
N TYR A 346 -0.57 32.54 12.92
CA TYR A 346 -1.94 32.00 13.13
C TYR A 346 -2.50 32.39 14.51
N GLY A 347 -2.19 33.61 15.00
CA GLY A 347 -2.77 34.22 16.19
C GLY A 347 -2.28 33.62 17.52
N GLY A 348 -1.12 32.98 17.56
CA GLY A 348 -0.64 32.27 18.76
C GLY A 348 -1.49 31.04 19.06
N CYS A 349 -1.94 30.36 18.04
CA CYS A 349 -2.83 29.20 18.15
C CYS A 349 -2.28 28.11 19.08
N MET A 350 -3.14 27.24 19.59
CA MET A 350 -2.68 26.09 20.38
C MET A 350 -1.75 25.22 19.55
N LEU A 351 -0.55 24.98 20.06
CA LEU A 351 0.48 24.17 19.42
C LEU A 351 0.67 22.85 20.18
N VAL A 352 0.38 21.75 19.50
CA VAL A 352 0.59 20.37 19.99
C VAL A 352 1.78 19.79 19.26
N VAL A 353 2.80 19.39 19.99
CA VAL A 353 3.98 18.72 19.44
C VAL A 353 4.02 17.31 20.02
N GLU A 354 4.21 16.30 19.17
CA GLU A 354 4.48 14.95 19.66
C GLU A 354 5.83 14.96 20.41
N ASN A 355 5.79 14.56 21.69
CA ASN A 355 6.96 14.69 22.57
C ASN A 355 7.85 13.43 22.64
N ASN A 356 7.60 12.44 21.80
CA ASN A 356 8.42 11.25 21.74
C ASN A 356 9.82 11.55 21.19
N ASN A 357 10.83 10.82 21.67
CA ASN A 357 12.22 10.91 21.19
C ASN A 357 12.76 12.35 21.15
N VAL A 358 12.89 12.91 19.93
CA VAL A 358 13.46 14.23 19.66
C VAL A 358 12.45 15.39 19.83
N GLY A 359 11.18 15.11 19.97
CA GLY A 359 10.13 16.12 20.13
C GLY A 359 10.31 16.99 21.37
N TYR A 360 10.89 16.44 22.44
CA TYR A 360 11.24 17.23 23.63
C TYR A 360 12.21 18.38 23.32
N SER A 361 13.20 18.18 22.46
CA SER A 361 14.14 19.23 22.08
C SER A 361 13.46 20.40 21.35
N VAL A 362 12.44 20.12 20.55
CA VAL A 362 11.64 21.15 19.89
C VAL A 362 10.77 21.89 20.90
N LEU A 363 10.16 21.17 21.84
CA LEU A 363 9.36 21.75 22.92
C LEU A 363 10.17 22.66 23.84
N ASP A 364 11.39 22.26 24.25
CA ASP A 364 12.28 23.07 25.06
C ASP A 364 12.59 24.41 24.38
N LYS A 365 12.89 24.37 23.07
CA LYS A 365 13.13 25.60 22.30
C LYS A 365 11.88 26.48 22.17
N LEU A 366 10.70 25.89 21.98
CA LEU A 366 9.44 26.64 21.95
C LEU A 366 9.16 27.35 23.28
N MET A 367 9.51 26.71 24.39
CA MET A 367 9.42 27.34 25.72
C MET A 367 10.48 28.45 25.89
N GLU A 368 11.72 28.27 25.41
CA GLU A 368 12.74 29.33 25.38
C GLU A 368 12.30 30.55 24.55
N PHE A 369 11.61 30.31 23.41
CA PHE A 369 11.03 31.41 22.59
C PHE A 369 9.81 32.06 23.24
N GLY A 370 9.33 31.54 24.38
CA GLY A 370 8.13 32.04 25.04
C GLY A 370 6.89 31.89 24.19
N TYR A 371 6.72 30.70 23.53
CA TYR A 371 5.49 30.45 22.78
C TYR A 371 4.31 30.39 23.74
N PRO A 372 3.21 31.14 23.50
CA PRO A 372 2.19 31.39 24.54
C PRO A 372 1.28 30.19 24.82
N ASN A 373 1.06 29.31 23.86
CA ASN A 373 -0.04 28.34 23.90
C ASN A 373 0.41 26.92 23.50
N VAL A 374 1.33 26.35 24.31
CA VAL A 374 1.79 24.96 24.13
C VAL A 374 0.82 24.01 24.84
N TYR A 375 0.40 22.97 24.16
CA TYR A 375 -0.42 21.89 24.74
C TYR A 375 0.39 21.09 25.77
N HIS A 376 -0.26 20.70 26.87
CA HIS A 376 0.32 19.85 27.90
C HIS A 376 -0.58 18.64 28.15
N SER A 377 0.02 17.43 28.10
CA SER A 377 -0.64 16.20 28.49
C SER A 377 -0.47 15.93 29.97
N ILE A 378 -1.46 15.26 30.59
CA ILE A 378 -1.40 14.89 32.01
C ILE A 378 -0.75 13.51 32.12
N LYS A 379 0.26 13.36 32.95
CA LYS A 379 0.89 12.09 33.28
C LYS A 379 0.01 11.34 34.29
N SER A 380 -0.96 10.55 33.82
CA SER A 380 -1.78 9.70 34.67
C SER A 380 -1.21 8.28 34.70
N THR A 381 -1.03 7.71 35.90
CA THR A 381 -0.57 6.33 36.10
C THR A 381 -1.65 5.29 35.88
N HIS A 382 -2.93 5.65 35.78
CA HIS A 382 -4.03 4.67 35.76
C HIS A 382 -5.22 4.97 34.85
N GLU A 383 -5.38 6.16 34.29
CA GLU A 383 -6.55 6.44 33.44
C GLU A 383 -6.19 7.21 32.16
N TYR A 384 -6.80 6.75 31.08
CA TYR A 384 -6.77 7.33 29.76
C TYR A 384 -7.65 8.57 29.69
N ILE A 385 -7.34 9.67 30.36
CA ILE A 385 -8.21 10.83 30.29
C ILE A 385 -7.39 12.09 30.13
N GLU A 386 -7.58 12.67 29.01
CA GLU A 386 -7.42 14.03 28.68
C GLU A 386 -8.36 14.87 29.47
N GLN A 387 -7.85 15.55 30.41
CA GLN A 387 -8.47 16.79 30.87
C GLN A 387 -7.38 17.81 31.10
N TYR A 388 -7.42 18.84 30.29
CA TYR A 388 -6.76 20.08 30.60
C TYR A 388 -7.38 20.60 31.92
N GLN A 389 -6.78 20.25 33.03
CA GLN A 389 -7.07 20.86 34.33
C GLN A 389 -5.90 21.78 34.68
N ALA A 390 -6.18 23.06 34.64
CA ALA A 390 -5.23 24.12 34.96
C ALA A 390 -4.72 24.10 36.42
N GLU A 391 -5.19 23.17 37.25
CA GLU A 391 -4.94 23.17 38.69
C GLU A 391 -3.82 22.23 39.15
N THR A 392 -3.25 21.40 38.28
CA THR A 392 -2.15 20.49 38.67
C THR A 392 -0.94 20.66 37.77
N ARG A 393 -0.29 21.81 37.80
CA ARG A 393 0.96 22.10 37.06
C ARG A 393 2.11 21.12 37.35
N ASN A 394 2.06 20.36 38.42
CA ASN A 394 3.14 19.47 38.84
C ASN A 394 3.15 18.09 38.13
N SER A 395 2.14 17.74 37.36
CA SER A 395 2.07 16.48 36.62
C SER A 395 1.87 16.64 35.11
N ALA A 396 1.81 17.86 34.61
CA ALA A 396 1.61 18.16 33.20
C ALA A 396 2.96 18.07 32.43
N VAL A 397 2.96 17.34 31.32
CA VAL A 397 4.12 17.20 30.44
C VAL A 397 3.83 17.97 29.15
N PRO A 398 4.73 18.86 28.69
CA PRO A 398 4.54 19.59 27.46
C PRO A 398 4.46 18.62 26.26
N GLY A 399 3.55 18.93 25.32
CA GLY A 399 3.32 18.11 24.13
C GLY A 399 2.38 16.93 24.35
N PHE A 400 2.23 16.11 23.32
CA PHE A 400 1.41 14.92 23.28
C PHE A 400 2.28 13.66 23.25
N THR A 401 1.99 12.67 24.11
CA THR A 401 2.76 11.44 24.17
C THR A 401 2.04 10.32 23.42
N THR A 402 2.61 9.90 22.28
CA THR A 402 2.15 8.71 21.56
C THR A 402 2.80 7.45 22.14
N SER A 403 2.01 6.46 22.46
CA SER A 403 2.41 5.17 23.03
C SER A 403 1.75 4.03 22.27
N MET A 404 2.18 2.79 22.52
CA MET A 404 1.51 1.61 21.96
C MET A 404 0.02 1.52 22.36
N LYS A 405 -0.38 2.16 23.44
CA LYS A 405 -1.77 2.18 23.91
C LYS A 405 -2.56 3.34 23.33
N THR A 406 -1.97 4.53 23.22
CA THR A 406 -2.67 5.73 22.71
C THR A 406 -2.74 5.76 21.18
N ARG A 407 -1.74 5.21 20.48
CA ARG A 407 -1.71 5.18 18.99
C ARG A 407 -2.98 4.56 18.37
N PRO A 408 -3.46 3.38 18.78
CA PRO A 408 -4.71 2.83 18.24
C PRO A 408 -5.94 3.70 18.51
N LEU A 409 -5.98 4.40 19.65
CA LEU A 409 -7.11 5.25 20.04
C LEU A 409 -7.20 6.52 19.20
N ILE A 410 -6.06 7.22 19.00
CA ILE A 410 -6.04 8.43 18.16
C ILE A 410 -6.32 8.08 16.69
N VAL A 411 -5.86 6.93 16.23
CA VAL A 411 -6.13 6.45 14.87
C VAL A 411 -7.61 6.07 14.70
N ALA A 412 -8.23 5.44 15.69
CA ALA A 412 -9.67 5.18 15.67
C ALA A 412 -10.49 6.50 15.63
N LYS A 413 -10.00 7.54 16.33
CA LYS A 413 -10.63 8.87 16.29
C LYS A 413 -10.49 9.54 14.91
N LEU A 414 -9.33 9.43 14.28
CA LEU A 414 -9.13 9.88 12.90
C LEU A 414 -10.07 9.16 11.93
N GLU A 415 -10.18 7.84 12.04
CA GLU A 415 -11.09 7.03 11.22
C GLU A 415 -12.55 7.47 11.41
N GLU A 416 -12.99 7.71 12.66
CA GLU A 416 -14.31 8.23 12.97
C GLU A 416 -14.59 9.57 12.30
N PHE A 417 -13.64 10.51 12.34
CA PHE A 417 -13.77 11.83 11.72
C PHE A 417 -13.86 11.75 10.19
N ILE A 418 -13.07 10.88 9.58
CA ILE A 418 -13.08 10.67 8.13
C ILE A 418 -14.38 9.96 7.71
N ARG A 419 -14.79 8.90 8.42
CA ARG A 419 -16.01 8.14 8.13
C ARG A 419 -17.26 9.00 8.21
N ASN A 420 -17.31 9.89 9.18
CA ASN A 420 -18.41 10.82 9.38
C ASN A 420 -18.26 12.11 8.54
N LYS A 421 -17.22 12.22 7.71
CA LYS A 421 -16.93 13.38 6.85
C LYS A 421 -16.84 14.69 7.64
N LEU A 422 -16.31 14.62 8.86
CA LEU A 422 -16.18 15.78 9.76
C LEU A 422 -14.94 16.62 9.49
N ILE A 423 -13.90 16.07 8.88
CA ILE A 423 -12.64 16.74 8.59
C ILE A 423 -12.42 16.87 7.09
N LYS A 424 -11.94 18.04 6.63
CA LYS A 424 -11.62 18.26 5.22
C LYS A 424 -10.11 18.29 5.03
N VAL A 425 -9.64 17.36 4.19
CA VAL A 425 -8.23 17.20 3.83
C VAL A 425 -8.04 17.57 2.36
N TYR A 426 -7.30 18.62 2.09
CA TYR A 426 -7.03 19.10 0.73
C TYR A 426 -5.72 18.54 0.16
N SER A 427 -4.80 18.09 1.03
CA SER A 427 -3.46 17.67 0.66
C SER A 427 -3.41 16.30 0.02
N SER A 428 -2.86 16.24 -1.17
CA SER A 428 -2.53 14.96 -1.83
C SER A 428 -1.47 14.16 -1.06
N ARG A 429 -0.55 14.80 -0.32
CA ARG A 429 0.48 14.14 0.50
C ARG A 429 -0.14 13.36 1.65
N THR A 430 -0.98 14.02 2.47
CA THR A 430 -1.72 13.38 3.56
C THR A 430 -2.59 12.23 3.06
N ILE A 431 -3.31 12.42 1.94
CA ILE A 431 -4.15 11.37 1.37
C ILE A 431 -3.32 10.18 0.88
N ASN A 432 -2.12 10.41 0.32
CA ASN A 432 -1.22 9.32 -0.08
C ASN A 432 -0.70 8.52 1.12
N GLU A 433 -0.41 9.16 2.26
CA GLU A 433 -0.08 8.43 3.49
C GLU A 433 -1.29 7.62 4.01
N LEU A 434 -2.49 8.20 4.04
CA LEU A 434 -3.71 7.52 4.45
C LEU A 434 -4.03 6.27 3.61
N LYS A 435 -3.72 6.28 2.30
CA LYS A 435 -3.87 5.11 1.41
C LYS A 435 -3.00 3.93 1.81
N THR A 436 -1.81 4.22 2.34
CA THR A 436 -0.80 3.21 2.71
C THR A 436 -0.77 2.92 4.20
N PHE A 437 -1.70 3.50 4.96
CA PHE A 437 -1.82 3.31 6.39
C PHE A 437 -2.73 2.13 6.71
N ILE A 438 -2.18 1.10 7.34
CA ILE A 438 -2.83 -0.21 7.49
C ILE A 438 -2.84 -0.70 8.95
N TRP A 439 -3.77 -1.60 9.25
CA TRP A 439 -3.70 -2.44 10.44
C TRP A 439 -2.80 -3.64 10.18
N LYS A 440 -1.67 -3.75 10.88
CA LYS A 440 -0.80 -4.92 10.83
C LYS A 440 -0.62 -5.49 12.24
N ASN A 441 -1.03 -6.74 12.44
CA ASN A 441 -0.98 -7.41 13.74
C ASN A 441 -1.63 -6.59 14.87
N GLY A 442 -2.76 -5.96 14.59
CA GLY A 442 -3.51 -5.13 15.54
C GLY A 442 -2.89 -3.75 15.83
N LYS A 443 -1.86 -3.33 15.08
CA LYS A 443 -1.21 -2.02 15.20
C LYS A 443 -1.41 -1.22 13.92
N PRO A 444 -1.85 0.06 14.01
CA PRO A 444 -1.91 0.93 12.86
C PRO A 444 -0.52 1.47 12.54
N GLN A 445 -0.09 1.35 11.29
CA GLN A 445 1.24 1.79 10.83
C GLN A 445 1.25 1.99 9.32
N ALA A 446 2.21 2.77 8.82
CA ALA A 446 2.49 2.82 7.39
C ALA A 446 2.97 1.45 6.88
N MET A 447 2.70 1.15 5.63
CA MET A 447 3.31 0.02 4.93
C MET A 447 4.83 0.19 4.83
N LYS A 448 5.57 -0.92 4.74
CA LYS A 448 7.05 -0.88 4.60
C LYS A 448 7.45 -0.03 3.38
N GLY A 449 8.29 0.97 3.61
CA GLY A 449 8.76 1.91 2.59
C GLY A 449 7.86 3.14 2.38
N TYR A 450 6.81 3.29 3.19
CA TYR A 450 5.95 4.46 3.25
C TYR A 450 6.03 5.14 4.62
N HIS A 451 5.50 6.36 4.70
CA HIS A 451 5.52 7.20 5.89
C HIS A 451 4.11 7.38 6.45
N ASP A 452 4.01 7.69 7.75
CA ASP A 452 2.76 8.02 8.43
C ASP A 452 2.84 9.30 9.28
N ASP A 453 3.84 10.13 9.03
CA ASP A 453 4.13 11.33 9.82
C ASP A 453 2.97 12.37 9.74
N LEU A 454 2.49 12.67 8.53
CA LEU A 454 1.30 13.53 8.33
C LEU A 454 0.04 12.88 8.89
N THR A 455 -0.12 11.58 8.70
CA THR A 455 -1.26 10.82 9.23
C THR A 455 -1.29 10.84 10.74
N MET A 456 -0.14 10.71 11.41
CA MET A 456 -0.04 10.73 12.86
C MET A 456 -0.29 12.13 13.43
N ALA A 457 0.29 13.17 12.84
CA ALA A 457 -0.02 14.55 13.21
C ALA A 457 -1.53 14.84 13.10
N LEU A 458 -2.18 14.36 12.03
CA LEU A 458 -3.63 14.51 11.83
C LEU A 458 -4.45 13.71 12.85
N ALA A 459 -4.00 12.49 13.21
CA ALA A 459 -4.67 11.67 14.22
C ALA A 459 -4.62 12.33 15.62
N ILE A 460 -3.47 12.88 15.99
CA ILE A 460 -3.32 13.66 17.22
C ILE A 460 -4.24 14.90 17.18
N ALA A 461 -4.33 15.58 16.05
CA ALA A 461 -5.21 16.73 15.90
C ALA A 461 -6.70 16.40 16.12
N CYS A 462 -7.17 15.31 15.53
CA CYS A 462 -8.54 14.82 15.73
C CYS A 462 -8.82 14.50 17.21
N TRP A 463 -7.83 13.98 17.90
CA TRP A 463 -7.93 13.61 19.31
C TRP A 463 -7.98 14.83 20.23
N VAL A 464 -7.10 15.82 20.04
CA VAL A 464 -7.02 17.00 20.94
C VAL A 464 -7.97 18.13 20.60
N ARG A 465 -8.69 18.03 19.50
CA ARG A 465 -9.59 19.08 19.00
C ARG A 465 -10.58 19.57 20.04
N ASP A 466 -11.24 18.68 20.76
CA ASP A 466 -12.28 19.04 21.71
C ASP A 466 -11.69 19.80 22.91
N THR A 467 -10.47 19.46 23.31
CA THR A 467 -9.71 20.20 24.34
C THR A 467 -9.34 21.62 23.85
N ALA A 468 -8.90 21.75 22.60
CA ALA A 468 -8.57 23.03 22.01
C ALA A 468 -9.80 23.97 21.93
N LEU A 469 -10.96 23.45 21.55
CA LEU A 469 -12.20 24.21 21.52
C LEU A 469 -12.62 24.72 22.91
N GLN A 470 -12.49 23.87 23.94
CA GLN A 470 -12.82 24.26 25.32
C GLN A 470 -11.88 25.36 25.83
N ALA A 471 -10.58 25.27 25.53
CA ALA A 471 -9.60 26.28 25.91
C ALA A 471 -9.93 27.64 25.27
N ASN A 472 -10.19 27.67 23.95
CA ASN A 472 -10.56 28.90 23.24
C ASN A 472 -11.87 29.52 23.76
N THR A 473 -12.86 28.67 24.05
CA THR A 473 -14.15 29.15 24.58
C THR A 473 -13.98 29.79 25.98
N ARG A 474 -13.12 29.22 26.82
CA ARG A 474 -12.79 29.79 28.14
C ARG A 474 -12.08 31.16 28.01
N GLU A 475 -11.09 31.24 27.13
CA GLU A 475 -10.36 32.48 26.91
C GLU A 475 -11.27 33.60 26.41
N LEU A 476 -12.14 33.31 25.43
CA LEU A 476 -13.16 34.23 24.97
C LEU A 476 -14.12 34.67 26.11
N ASN A 477 -14.50 33.76 26.98
CA ASN A 477 -15.36 34.07 28.12
C ASN A 477 -14.65 34.93 29.17
N TYR A 478 -13.35 34.66 29.42
CA TYR A 478 -12.52 35.51 30.28
C TYR A 478 -12.36 36.94 29.70
N GLN A 479 -12.08 37.07 28.40
CA GLN A 479 -11.98 38.38 27.75
C GLN A 479 -13.31 39.14 27.78
N ARG A 480 -14.44 38.47 27.55
CA ARG A 480 -15.77 39.06 27.68
C ARG A 480 -16.05 39.50 29.12
N ALA A 481 -15.79 38.64 30.09
CA ALA A 481 -15.98 38.98 31.52
C ALA A 481 -15.09 40.17 31.93
N PHE A 482 -13.85 40.25 31.41
CA PHE A 482 -12.93 41.35 31.67
C PHE A 482 -13.43 42.67 31.05
N VAL A 483 -13.90 42.63 29.82
CA VAL A 483 -14.50 43.79 29.13
C VAL A 483 -15.77 44.25 29.86
N ASP A 484 -16.64 43.30 30.26
CA ASP A 484 -17.87 43.61 31.01
C ASP A 484 -17.54 44.22 32.38
N ALA A 485 -16.50 43.70 33.06
CA ALA A 485 -16.03 44.27 34.33
C ALA A 485 -15.52 45.71 34.15
N ILE A 486 -14.77 46.02 33.08
CA ILE A 486 -14.30 47.35 32.76
C ILE A 486 -15.48 48.29 32.45
N ILE A 487 -16.46 47.81 31.68
CA ILE A 487 -17.67 48.59 31.35
C ILE A 487 -18.49 48.89 32.60
N THR A 488 -18.64 47.90 33.49
CA THR A 488 -19.38 48.03 34.74
C THR A 488 -18.69 49.02 35.71
N THR A 489 -17.35 48.94 35.80
CA THR A 489 -16.55 49.87 36.63
C THR A 489 -16.63 51.32 36.10
N LYS A 490 -16.62 51.52 34.81
CA LYS A 490 -16.84 52.86 34.22
C LYS A 490 -18.27 53.39 34.47
N ARG A 491 -19.29 52.54 34.48
CA ARG A 491 -20.67 52.93 34.81
C ARG A 491 -20.81 53.34 36.27
N THR A 492 -20.19 52.59 37.20
CA THR A 492 -20.23 52.94 38.64
C THR A 492 -19.46 54.23 38.95
N MET A 493 -18.35 54.52 38.32
CA MET A 493 -17.64 55.78 38.46
C MET A 493 -18.44 56.99 37.94
N ASN A 494 -19.16 56.84 36.83
CA ASN A 494 -19.98 57.90 36.26
C ASN A 494 -21.28 58.15 37.07
N THR A 495 -21.69 57.26 37.96
CA THR A 495 -22.88 57.44 38.83
C THR A 495 -22.50 58.08 40.16
N GLN A 496 -21.24 58.10 40.57
CA GLN A 496 -20.76 58.78 41.79
C GLN A 496 -20.31 60.22 41.57
N ILE A 497 -20.38 60.75 40.34
CA ILE A 497 -20.01 62.12 39.99
C ILE A 497 -21.26 62.97 39.60
N LYS A 498 -22.44 62.61 40.07
CA LYS A 498 -23.65 63.43 39.94
C LYS A 498 -24.17 63.85 41.31
#